data_f91bf6c290047ad0db3a626803879210
#
_entry.id   f91bf6c290047ad0db3a626803879210
#
_cell.length_a   1.000
_cell.length_b   1.000
_cell.length_c   1.000
_cell.angle_alpha   90.00
_cell.angle_beta   90.00
_cell.angle_gamma   90.00
#
_symmetry.space_group_name_H-M   'P 1'
#
loop_
_entity.id
_entity.type
_entity.pdbx_description
1 polymer ?
#
loop_
_entity_poly.entity_id
_entity_poly.type
_entity_poly.pdbx_seq_one_letter_code
_entity_poly.pdbx_strand_id
1 'polypeptide(L)' 'VSNSYLVIYERGDDGTVSACAPELQPGAVVSTGSDYEEARLNITEAIALYLEEMRNSGQTLSSSPVRYELLEVAS' A
#
# COMPACT_ATOMS: atom_id res chain seq x y z
N VAL A 1 -6.78 12.10 14.13
CA VAL A 1 -7.55 11.03 13.52
C VAL A 1 -6.64 10.18 12.65
N SER A 2 -6.55 8.91 12.94
CA SER A 2 -5.76 7.99 12.13
C SER A 2 -6.69 7.20 11.20
N ASN A 3 -6.22 6.99 9.99
CA ASN A 3 -6.93 6.19 9.00
C ASN A 3 -6.14 4.91 8.76
N SER A 4 -6.87 3.85 8.48
CA SER A 4 -6.26 2.57 8.17
C SER A 4 -6.28 2.34 6.66
N TYR A 5 -5.19 1.82 6.15
CA TYR A 5 -5.07 1.52 4.73
C TYR A 5 -4.67 0.06 4.57
N LEU A 6 -5.23 -0.57 3.56
CA LEU A 6 -4.87 -1.94 3.26
C LEU A 6 -3.49 -1.96 2.58
N VAL A 7 -2.61 -2.83 3.06
CA VAL A 7 -1.31 -3.04 2.45
C VAL A 7 -1.17 -4.52 2.12
N ILE A 8 -0.76 -4.80 0.90
CA ILE A 8 -0.54 -6.14 0.43
C ILE A 8 0.97 -6.37 0.31
N TYR A 9 1.46 -7.45 0.91
CA TYR A 9 2.86 -7.80 0.84
C TYR A 9 3.05 -9.02 -0.04
N GLU A 10 4.09 -8.98 -0.85
CA GLU A 10 4.44 -10.10 -1.70
C GLU A 10 5.93 -10.35 -1.62
N ARG A 11 6.31 -11.59 -1.39
CA ARG A 11 7.70 -11.99 -1.28
C ARG A 11 8.18 -12.60 -2.59
N GLY A 12 9.26 -12.07 -3.12
CA GLY A 12 9.86 -12.58 -4.34
C GLY A 12 10.80 -13.74 -4.05
N ASP A 13 11.24 -14.39 -5.13
CA ASP A 13 12.12 -15.54 -5.04
C ASP A 13 13.48 -15.18 -4.44
N ASP A 14 13.89 -13.94 -4.61
CA ASP A 14 15.17 -13.44 -4.08
C ASP A 14 15.07 -13.02 -2.62
N GLY A 15 13.90 -13.17 -2.00
CA GLY A 15 13.67 -12.77 -0.63
C GLY A 15 13.22 -11.34 -0.45
N THR A 16 13.25 -10.54 -1.50
CA THR A 16 12.77 -9.16 -1.45
C THR A 16 11.26 -9.15 -1.22
N VAL A 17 10.82 -8.27 -0.34
CA VAL A 17 9.39 -8.11 -0.06
C VAL A 17 8.92 -6.81 -0.68
N SER A 18 7.85 -6.88 -1.46
CA SER A 18 7.20 -5.69 -1.97
C SER A 18 5.93 -5.44 -1.18
N ALA A 19 5.60 -4.16 -1.02
CA ALA A 19 4.39 -3.74 -0.32
C ALA A 19 3.62 -2.78 -1.21
N CYS A 20 2.31 -2.93 -1.21
CA CYS A 20 1.44 -2.12 -2.06
C CYS A 20 0.21 -1.69 -1.29
N ALA A 21 -0.12 -0.40 -1.39
CA ALA A 21 -1.35 0.15 -0.85
C ALA A 21 -2.26 0.53 -2.02
N PRO A 22 -3.05 -0.41 -2.53
CA PRO A 22 -3.81 -0.19 -3.77
C PRO A 22 -5.00 0.74 -3.62
N GLU A 23 -5.45 1.01 -2.40
CA GLU A 23 -6.59 1.88 -2.16
C GLU A 23 -6.30 3.35 -2.42
N LEU A 24 -5.05 3.73 -2.43
CA LEU A 24 -4.66 5.13 -2.61
C LEU A 24 -4.65 5.49 -4.10
N GLN A 25 -5.46 6.47 -4.46
CA GLN A 25 -5.68 6.90 -5.84
C GLN A 25 -5.25 8.35 -6.02
N PRO A 26 -4.76 8.74 -7.23
CA PRO A 26 -4.59 7.92 -8.42
C PRO A 26 -3.30 7.09 -8.36
N GLY A 27 -3.39 5.82 -8.70
CA GLY A 27 -2.24 4.94 -8.67
C GLY A 27 -1.90 4.45 -7.26
N ALA A 28 -1.47 3.23 -7.16
CA ALA A 28 -1.13 2.62 -5.89
C ALA A 28 0.22 3.12 -5.37
N VAL A 29 0.35 3.16 -4.05
CA VAL A 29 1.65 3.43 -3.43
C VAL A 29 2.36 2.10 -3.25
N VAL A 30 3.59 2.02 -3.73
CA VAL A 30 4.38 0.78 -3.71
C VAL A 30 5.74 1.05 -3.10
N SER A 31 6.23 0.09 -2.32
CA SER A 31 7.57 0.16 -1.77
C SER A 31 8.14 -1.26 -1.64
N THR A 32 9.42 -1.37 -1.34
CA THR A 32 10.09 -2.65 -1.19
C THR A 32 10.98 -2.65 0.04
N GLY A 33 11.38 -3.84 0.46
CA GLY A 33 12.34 -4.01 1.53
C GLY A 33 13.00 -5.37 1.45
N SER A 34 14.06 -5.57 2.21
CA SER A 34 14.78 -6.84 2.23
C SER A 34 14.04 -7.90 3.06
N ASP A 35 13.12 -7.47 3.91
CA ASP A 35 12.25 -8.35 4.68
C ASP A 35 10.92 -7.64 4.94
N TYR A 36 10.00 -8.32 5.61
CA TYR A 36 8.68 -7.73 5.87
C TYR A 36 8.75 -6.48 6.74
N GLU A 37 9.62 -6.48 7.73
CA GLU A 37 9.72 -5.33 8.63
C GLU A 37 10.21 -4.09 7.88
N GLU A 38 11.24 -4.24 7.06
CA GLU A 38 11.75 -3.14 6.27
C GLU A 38 10.72 -2.65 5.25
N ALA A 39 10.05 -3.59 4.57
CA ALA A 39 9.00 -3.23 3.63
C ALA A 39 7.88 -2.47 4.32
N ARG A 40 7.52 -2.88 5.54
CA ARG A 40 6.48 -2.22 6.33
C ARG A 40 6.88 -0.79 6.68
N LEU A 41 8.10 -0.59 7.13
CA LEU A 41 8.59 0.75 7.44
C LEU A 41 8.59 1.63 6.20
N ASN A 42 9.08 1.08 5.09
CA ASN A 42 9.18 1.83 3.85
C ASN A 42 7.81 2.18 3.27
N ILE A 43 6.84 1.26 3.31
CA ILE A 43 5.51 1.57 2.79
C ILE A 43 4.79 2.57 3.69
N THR A 44 4.99 2.49 5.00
CA THR A 44 4.40 3.45 5.92
C THR A 44 4.89 4.86 5.63
N GLU A 45 6.18 5.01 5.41
CA GLU A 45 6.78 6.29 5.07
C GLU A 45 6.28 6.79 3.70
N ALA A 46 6.20 5.88 2.73
CA ALA A 46 5.72 6.22 1.39
C ALA A 46 4.27 6.71 1.42
N ILE A 47 3.43 6.05 2.21
CA ILE A 47 2.03 6.46 2.36
C ILE A 47 1.96 7.84 3.02
N ALA A 48 2.75 8.06 4.06
CA ALA A 48 2.76 9.34 4.76
C ALA A 48 3.15 10.48 3.82
N LEU A 49 4.17 10.26 2.98
CA LEU A 49 4.60 11.26 2.00
C LEU A 49 3.52 11.50 0.95
N TYR A 50 2.86 10.45 0.50
CA TYR A 50 1.79 10.55 -0.48
C TYR A 50 0.63 11.41 0.06
N LEU A 51 0.23 11.15 1.30
CA LEU A 51 -0.86 11.88 1.94
C LEU A 51 -0.50 13.35 2.15
N GLU A 52 0.74 13.62 2.52
CA GLU A 52 1.22 14.98 2.69
C GLU A 52 1.19 15.74 1.37
N GLU A 53 1.65 15.10 0.30
CA GLU A 53 1.65 15.71 -1.02
C GLU A 53 0.24 15.99 -1.51
N MET A 54 -0.69 15.07 -1.28
CA MET A 54 -2.09 15.27 -1.64
C MET A 54 -2.70 16.44 -0.90
N ARG A 55 -2.38 16.58 0.38
CA ARG A 55 -2.87 17.69 1.19
C ARG A 55 -2.31 19.01 0.67
N ASN A 56 -1.03 19.04 0.33
CA ASN A 56 -0.38 20.26 -0.13
C ASN A 56 -0.87 20.68 -1.50
N SER A 57 -1.24 19.74 -2.35
CA SER A 57 -1.75 20.03 -3.69
C SER A 57 -3.24 20.39 -3.71
N GLY A 58 -3.90 20.29 -2.57
CA GLY A 58 -5.32 20.57 -2.46
C GLY A 58 -6.23 19.52 -3.07
N GLN A 59 -5.67 18.37 -3.42
CA GLN A 59 -6.47 17.28 -3.97
C GLN A 59 -7.15 16.50 -2.85
N THR A 60 -8.39 16.12 -3.10
CA THR A 60 -9.12 15.29 -2.17
C THR A 60 -8.78 13.82 -2.43
N LEU A 61 -8.56 13.10 -1.34
CA LEU A 61 -8.42 11.66 -1.44
C LEU A 61 -9.75 11.07 -1.87
N SER A 62 -9.81 10.57 -3.09
CA SER A 62 -10.96 9.80 -3.49
C SER A 62 -10.70 8.36 -3.05
N SER A 63 -11.50 7.87 -2.13
CA SER A 63 -11.46 6.46 -1.79
C SER A 63 -12.08 5.70 -2.95
N SER A 64 -11.23 5.09 -3.77
CA SER A 64 -11.73 4.19 -4.79
C SER A 64 -12.27 2.95 -4.08
N PRO A 65 -13.45 2.47 -4.46
CA PRO A 65 -13.97 1.26 -3.86
C PRO A 65 -13.20 0.05 -4.39
N VAL A 66 -12.10 -0.24 -3.74
CA VAL A 66 -11.33 -1.44 -4.06
C VAL A 66 -11.92 -2.58 -3.25
N ARG A 67 -12.29 -3.64 -3.93
CA ARG A 67 -12.93 -4.79 -3.30
C ARG A 67 -11.91 -5.92 -3.20
N TYR A 68 -11.83 -6.51 -2.02
CA TYR A 68 -10.93 -7.62 -1.76
C TYR A 68 -11.74 -8.83 -1.37
N GLU A 69 -11.30 -9.99 -1.83
CA GLU A 69 -12.03 -11.22 -1.57
C GLU A 69 -11.06 -12.38 -1.52
N LEU A 70 -11.25 -13.25 -0.54
CA LEU A 70 -10.53 -14.51 -0.46
C LEU A 70 -11.44 -15.58 -1.03
N LEU A 71 -10.99 -16.19 -2.13
CA LEU A 71 -11.76 -17.23 -2.79
C LEU A 71 -11.12 -18.58 -2.55
N GLU A 72 -11.92 -19.54 -2.15
CA GLU A 72 -11.48 -20.93 -2.04
C GLU A 72 -11.70 -21.60 -3.39
N VAL A 73 -10.62 -22.18 -3.90
CA VAL A 73 -10.68 -22.89 -5.16
C VAL A 73 -10.29 -24.35 -4.92
N ALA A 74 -11.16 -25.25 -5.32
CA ALA A 74 -10.88 -26.67 -5.22
C ALA A 74 -9.79 -27.05 -6.21
N SER A 75 -8.76 -27.73 -5.73
CA SER A 75 -7.64 -28.12 -6.58
C SER A 75 -7.35 -29.60 -6.50
#